data_4c599bbbf3866764042bf5a43e68442e
#
_entry.id   4c599bbbf3866764042bf5a43e68442e
#
_cell.length_a   1.000
_cell.length_b   1.000
_cell.length_c   1.000
_cell.angle_alpha   90.00
_cell.angle_beta   90.00
_cell.angle_gamma   90.00
#
_symmetry.space_group_name_H-M   'P 1'
#
loop_
_entity.id
_entity.type
_entity.pdbx_description
1 polymer ?
#
loop_
_entity_poly.entity_id
_entity_poly.type
_entity_poly.pdbx_seq_one_letter_code
_entity_poly.pdbx_strand_id
1 'polypeptide(L)'
;LLALALCAGCGPKSTTSPSDAAPLDDPTGSIQLILNRPTGDRPMDHCEAEHCQALLKLIDGANKRIEFAIYGMRNQTTILEAIERAKARGVEIRGVVDRDHEGNNYYSSTDKLVALVGEKEVHSDYKVDLANTKAAEKSGDRYEAKCNAPQGFEGPVQCLAYDLGTTCLMAAHASREPLGGGDAIMHNKFFVIDGRYVWTGSTNLSDSGTGGYNANLVTVIDSPKIATAYLRELEQMFDKGKYHNLKRSAGPLTVKLADAEVEVMFSPQDTPIRERVRPLIKDADKSIDVAVFFLTHKRIAGDLIDAHLRGVKVRVIIDATAATNGYSKHELLRAAGIPVKIENWGGKLHAKSAVIDGETVITGSMNWTSAGDDANDENVVIIHSAEHAAQYQVFFDDIWGMIDDRWLQGRPDPESKDSGSACSDESDNDFDDLDDAADPGCGDDPPPLSDLPPHWIRPKERATCEW
;
A
#
# COMPACT_ATOMS: atom_id res chain seq x y z
N LEU A 1 -9.89 51.88 -45.12
CA LEU A 1 -10.74 50.67 -45.25
C LEU A 1 -10.08 49.58 -44.46
N LEU A 2 -10.50 49.42 -43.19
CA LEU A 2 -10.10 48.33 -42.30
C LEU A 2 -11.13 47.20 -42.51
N ALA A 3 -10.66 46.01 -42.85
CA ALA A 3 -11.47 44.81 -42.85
C ALA A 3 -11.35 44.13 -41.48
N LEU A 4 -12.46 44.08 -40.72
CA LEU A 4 -12.60 43.21 -39.54
C LEU A 4 -12.85 41.77 -40.03
N ALA A 5 -11.94 40.83 -39.67
CA ALA A 5 -12.20 39.42 -39.78
C ALA A 5 -12.80 38.93 -38.46
N LEU A 6 -14.07 38.56 -38.49
CA LEU A 6 -14.73 37.83 -37.39
C LEU A 6 -14.21 36.40 -37.32
N CYS A 7 -13.54 36.03 -36.25
CA CYS A 7 -13.32 34.65 -35.86
C CYS A 7 -14.58 34.13 -35.15
N ALA A 8 -15.42 33.38 -35.90
CA ALA A 8 -16.47 32.56 -35.30
C ALA A 8 -15.91 31.16 -35.01
N GLY A 9 -16.05 30.68 -33.77
CA GLY A 9 -15.87 29.26 -33.46
C GLY A 9 -14.89 28.92 -32.35
N CYS A 10 -14.99 29.58 -31.18
CA CYS A 10 -14.47 29.00 -29.92
C CYS A 10 -15.67 28.72 -29.01
N GLY A 11 -16.28 27.59 -29.21
CA GLY A 11 -17.17 27.01 -28.19
C GLY A 11 -16.33 26.60 -26.96
N PRO A 12 -16.91 26.65 -25.76
CA PRO A 12 -16.20 26.19 -24.57
C PRO A 12 -15.84 24.73 -24.73
N LYS A 13 -14.53 24.38 -24.64
CA LYS A 13 -14.09 23.00 -24.46
C LYS A 13 -14.63 22.56 -23.11
N SER A 14 -15.60 21.64 -23.13
CA SER A 14 -16.04 20.90 -21.95
C SER A 14 -14.83 20.16 -21.38
N THR A 15 -14.28 20.66 -20.28
CA THR A 15 -13.32 19.95 -19.45
C THR A 15 -14.12 19.13 -18.46
N THR A 16 -14.74 18.02 -18.93
CA THR A 16 -15.20 16.98 -18.00
C THR A 16 -13.96 16.34 -17.39
N SER A 17 -13.87 16.36 -16.08
CA SER A 17 -12.88 15.60 -15.33
C SER A 17 -13.02 14.11 -15.70
N PRO A 18 -11.93 13.32 -15.76
CA PRO A 18 -12.02 11.87 -15.98
C PRO A 18 -12.94 11.13 -14.99
N SER A 19 -13.20 11.74 -13.83
CA SER A 19 -14.11 11.20 -12.80
C SER A 19 -15.61 11.29 -13.15
N ASP A 20 -16.00 12.01 -14.24
CA ASP A 20 -17.42 12.24 -14.60
C ASP A 20 -17.96 11.20 -15.59
N ALA A 21 -17.18 10.15 -15.97
CA ALA A 21 -17.68 9.07 -16.78
C ALA A 21 -18.67 8.21 -15.99
N ALA A 22 -19.84 7.93 -16.57
CA ALA A 22 -20.81 7.06 -15.93
C ALA A 22 -20.23 5.65 -15.71
N PRO A 23 -20.51 5.01 -14.56
CA PRO A 23 -20.05 3.64 -14.28
C PRO A 23 -20.47 2.67 -15.37
N LEU A 24 -19.59 1.69 -15.65
CA LEU A 24 -19.94 0.60 -16.55
C LEU A 24 -20.74 -0.46 -15.79
N ASP A 25 -21.88 -0.90 -16.34
CA ASP A 25 -22.68 -1.95 -15.70
C ASP A 25 -22.11 -3.34 -15.99
N ASP A 26 -21.89 -4.14 -14.94
CA ASP A 26 -21.55 -5.56 -14.99
C ASP A 26 -22.39 -6.35 -13.96
N PRO A 27 -23.71 -6.51 -14.20
CA PRO A 27 -24.64 -7.05 -13.21
C PRO A 27 -24.43 -8.53 -12.90
N THR A 28 -23.56 -9.22 -13.61
CA THR A 28 -23.18 -10.62 -13.34
C THR A 28 -21.82 -10.72 -12.65
N GLY A 29 -21.11 -9.61 -12.54
CA GLY A 29 -19.83 -9.53 -11.85
C GLY A 29 -20.03 -9.49 -10.33
N SER A 30 -18.98 -9.88 -9.60
CA SER A 30 -18.94 -9.85 -8.14
C SER A 30 -17.54 -9.56 -7.63
N ILE A 31 -17.45 -9.14 -6.36
CA ILE A 31 -16.19 -8.96 -5.67
C ILE A 31 -16.22 -9.68 -4.32
N GLN A 32 -15.18 -10.46 -4.02
CA GLN A 32 -14.95 -11.06 -2.72
C GLN A 32 -13.80 -10.33 -2.04
N LEU A 33 -14.00 -9.89 -0.80
CA LEU A 33 -12.96 -9.33 0.06
C LEU A 33 -12.46 -10.42 1.02
N ILE A 34 -11.17 -10.73 0.97
CA ILE A 34 -10.51 -11.72 1.82
C ILE A 34 -9.58 -10.97 2.77
N LEU A 35 -9.81 -11.15 4.07
CA LEU A 35 -9.22 -10.39 5.16
C LEU A 35 -8.36 -11.34 6.00
N ASN A 36 -7.05 -11.33 5.77
CA ASN A 36 -6.12 -12.18 6.50
C ASN A 36 -5.63 -11.47 7.76
N ARG A 37 -5.99 -12.04 8.93
CA ARG A 37 -5.40 -11.65 10.21
C ARG A 37 -4.01 -12.27 10.33
N PRO A 38 -3.09 -11.66 11.09
CA PRO A 38 -1.81 -12.31 11.37
C PRO A 38 -2.08 -13.64 12.10
N THR A 39 -1.60 -14.72 11.54
CA THR A 39 -1.81 -16.07 12.07
C THR A 39 -0.54 -16.89 12.00
N GLY A 40 -0.37 -17.78 12.97
CA GLY A 40 0.81 -18.62 13.07
C GLY A 40 1.96 -17.92 13.81
N ASP A 41 3.00 -18.70 14.06
CA ASP A 41 4.17 -18.26 14.83
C ASP A 41 5.38 -17.99 13.94
N ARG A 42 5.28 -18.23 12.62
CA ARG A 42 6.34 -18.02 11.64
C ARG A 42 5.82 -18.01 10.19
N PRO A 43 6.62 -17.50 9.25
CA PRO A 43 6.33 -17.58 7.81
C PRO A 43 6.22 -19.04 7.31
N MET A 44 5.35 -19.30 6.32
CA MET A 44 5.15 -20.63 5.73
C MET A 44 5.34 -20.63 4.21
N ASP A 45 6.05 -21.62 3.69
CA ASP A 45 6.36 -21.78 2.26
C ASP A 45 5.22 -22.37 1.43
N HIS A 46 4.07 -22.63 2.05
CA HIS A 46 2.90 -23.23 1.43
C HIS A 46 1.61 -22.46 1.74
N CYS A 47 0.60 -22.66 0.90
CA CYS A 47 -0.67 -21.97 0.98
C CYS A 47 -1.65 -22.63 1.96
N GLU A 48 -1.78 -22.13 3.17
CA GLU A 48 -2.89 -22.46 4.09
C GLU A 48 -3.89 -21.30 4.20
N ALA A 49 -3.42 -20.07 4.10
CA ALA A 49 -4.27 -18.90 4.21
C ALA A 49 -5.30 -18.79 3.07
N GLU A 50 -6.51 -18.32 3.39
CA GLU A 50 -7.65 -18.25 2.46
C GLU A 50 -7.32 -17.46 1.17
N HIS A 51 -6.61 -16.35 1.29
CA HIS A 51 -6.23 -15.52 0.15
C HIS A 51 -5.27 -16.23 -0.81
N CYS A 52 -4.39 -17.10 -0.29
CA CYS A 52 -3.52 -17.94 -1.11
C CYS A 52 -4.31 -19.10 -1.73
N GLN A 53 -5.17 -19.76 -0.98
CA GLN A 53 -6.05 -20.82 -1.50
C GLN A 53 -6.95 -20.29 -2.63
N ALA A 54 -7.44 -19.05 -2.51
CA ALA A 54 -8.20 -18.40 -3.58
C ALA A 54 -7.37 -18.24 -4.86
N LEU A 55 -6.09 -17.84 -4.75
CA LEU A 55 -5.19 -17.76 -5.90
C LEU A 55 -4.93 -19.14 -6.53
N LEU A 56 -4.64 -20.15 -5.70
CA LEU A 56 -4.43 -21.53 -6.19
C LEU A 56 -5.65 -22.04 -6.96
N LYS A 57 -6.85 -21.83 -6.44
CA LYS A 57 -8.11 -22.22 -7.11
C LYS A 57 -8.25 -21.55 -8.47
N LEU A 58 -7.88 -20.27 -8.59
CA LEU A 58 -7.93 -19.56 -9.86
C LEU A 58 -6.88 -20.09 -10.85
N ILE A 59 -5.63 -20.34 -10.41
CA ILE A 59 -4.56 -20.89 -11.24
C ILE A 59 -4.92 -22.31 -11.73
N ASP A 60 -5.41 -23.16 -10.84
CA ASP A 60 -5.80 -24.53 -11.19
C ASP A 60 -7.06 -24.57 -12.07
N GLY A 61 -7.93 -23.57 -11.97
CA GLY A 61 -9.11 -23.39 -12.82
C GLY A 61 -8.85 -22.75 -14.18
N ALA A 62 -7.65 -22.22 -14.41
CA ALA A 62 -7.30 -21.53 -15.65
C ALA A 62 -7.33 -22.48 -16.86
N ASN A 63 -7.96 -22.01 -17.96
CA ASN A 63 -8.13 -22.80 -19.18
C ASN A 63 -7.41 -22.19 -20.40
N LYS A 64 -7.13 -20.88 -20.39
CA LYS A 64 -6.55 -20.16 -21.54
C LYS A 64 -5.27 -19.46 -21.18
N ARG A 65 -5.33 -18.52 -20.20
CA ARG A 65 -4.16 -17.70 -19.85
C ARG A 65 -4.15 -17.25 -18.40
N ILE A 66 -2.94 -17.10 -17.89
CA ILE A 66 -2.61 -16.48 -16.63
C ILE A 66 -1.68 -15.31 -16.90
N GLU A 67 -2.09 -14.13 -16.51
CA GLU A 67 -1.33 -12.89 -16.71
C GLU A 67 -1.13 -12.23 -15.37
N PHE A 68 0.12 -11.82 -15.03
CA PHE A 68 0.42 -11.31 -13.69
C PHE A 68 1.38 -10.12 -13.70
N ALA A 69 1.27 -9.30 -12.66
CA ALA A 69 2.29 -8.35 -12.23
C ALA A 69 2.49 -8.50 -10.73
N ILE A 70 3.70 -8.83 -10.32
CA ILE A 70 4.04 -9.09 -8.92
C ILE A 70 5.40 -8.51 -8.57
N TYR A 71 5.55 -8.03 -7.35
CA TYR A 71 6.81 -7.51 -6.83
C TYR A 71 7.95 -8.56 -6.85
N GLY A 72 7.60 -9.83 -6.74
CA GLY A 72 8.52 -10.96 -6.79
C GLY A 72 7.98 -12.14 -6.01
N MET A 73 8.79 -13.18 -5.84
CA MET A 73 8.42 -14.39 -5.14
C MET A 73 9.53 -14.84 -4.18
N ARG A 74 9.13 -15.24 -2.94
CA ARG A 74 10.00 -15.86 -1.94
C ARG A 74 9.32 -17.08 -1.33
N ASN A 75 9.99 -18.26 -1.42
CA ASN A 75 9.62 -19.50 -0.74
C ASN A 75 8.13 -19.89 -0.87
N GLN A 76 7.55 -19.87 -2.09
CA GLN A 76 6.16 -20.27 -2.32
C GLN A 76 6.10 -21.48 -3.26
N THR A 77 6.38 -22.65 -2.71
CA THR A 77 6.40 -23.93 -3.44
C THR A 77 5.05 -24.29 -4.03
N THR A 78 3.98 -24.16 -3.27
CA THR A 78 2.62 -24.51 -3.70
C THR A 78 2.14 -23.67 -4.90
N ILE A 79 2.51 -22.39 -4.94
CA ILE A 79 2.16 -21.51 -6.07
C ILE A 79 2.98 -21.89 -7.31
N LEU A 80 4.28 -22.18 -7.16
CA LEU A 80 5.12 -22.65 -8.27
C LEU A 80 4.57 -23.95 -8.88
N GLU A 81 4.20 -24.93 -8.04
CA GLU A 81 3.57 -26.16 -8.48
C GLU A 81 2.25 -25.95 -9.21
N ALA A 82 1.41 -25.00 -8.75
CA ALA A 82 0.17 -24.67 -9.42
C ALA A 82 0.41 -24.06 -10.81
N ILE A 83 1.41 -23.18 -10.94
CA ILE A 83 1.85 -22.60 -12.22
C ILE A 83 2.39 -23.69 -13.14
N GLU A 84 3.18 -24.65 -12.62
CA GLU A 84 3.67 -25.81 -13.38
C GLU A 84 2.52 -26.66 -13.90
N ARG A 85 1.53 -26.97 -13.06
CA ARG A 85 0.32 -27.69 -13.47
C ARG A 85 -0.47 -26.94 -14.56
N ALA A 86 -0.61 -25.61 -14.44
CA ALA A 86 -1.28 -24.80 -15.45
C ALA A 86 -0.52 -24.85 -16.79
N LYS A 87 0.81 -24.72 -16.75
CA LYS A 87 1.66 -24.83 -17.94
C LYS A 87 1.56 -26.21 -18.59
N ALA A 88 1.53 -27.28 -17.79
CA ALA A 88 1.35 -28.65 -18.29
C ALA A 88 -0.02 -28.88 -18.96
N ARG A 89 -1.06 -28.12 -18.56
CA ARG A 89 -2.37 -28.09 -19.24
C ARG A 89 -2.37 -27.28 -20.55
N GLY A 90 -1.29 -26.59 -20.89
CA GLY A 90 -1.18 -25.74 -22.07
C GLY A 90 -1.74 -24.33 -21.86
N VAL A 91 -1.89 -23.87 -20.62
CA VAL A 91 -2.29 -22.50 -20.30
C VAL A 91 -1.13 -21.55 -20.66
N GLU A 92 -1.42 -20.48 -21.39
CA GLU A 92 -0.47 -19.41 -21.69
C GLU A 92 -0.20 -18.59 -20.42
N ILE A 93 1.08 -18.43 -20.05
CA ILE A 93 1.46 -17.71 -18.83
C ILE A 93 2.45 -16.62 -19.16
N ARG A 94 2.16 -15.38 -18.78
CA ARG A 94 3.08 -14.25 -18.96
C ARG A 94 2.93 -13.23 -17.83
N GLY A 95 3.98 -12.44 -17.58
CA GLY A 95 3.87 -11.41 -16.56
C GLY A 95 5.08 -10.51 -16.44
N VAL A 96 5.03 -9.67 -15.42
CA VAL A 96 6.11 -8.77 -15.05
C VAL A 96 6.47 -8.92 -13.57
N VAL A 97 7.75 -8.72 -13.27
CA VAL A 97 8.32 -8.71 -11.93
C VAL A 97 9.16 -7.45 -11.73
N ASP A 98 9.42 -7.08 -10.49
CA ASP A 98 10.33 -6.01 -10.14
C ASP A 98 11.79 -6.45 -10.23
N ARG A 99 12.66 -5.56 -10.67
CA ARG A 99 14.12 -5.66 -10.55
C ARG A 99 14.73 -4.28 -10.41
N ASP A 100 15.62 -4.12 -9.45
CA ASP A 100 16.33 -2.87 -9.24
C ASP A 100 17.23 -2.45 -10.43
N HIS A 101 17.84 -1.29 -10.35
CA HIS A 101 18.71 -0.73 -11.38
C HIS A 101 20.01 -1.55 -11.60
N GLU A 102 20.34 -2.49 -10.75
CA GLU A 102 21.44 -3.45 -10.89
C GLU A 102 20.96 -4.79 -11.50
N GLY A 103 19.64 -4.98 -11.60
CA GLY A 103 18.99 -6.18 -12.11
C GLY A 103 18.75 -7.26 -11.06
N ASN A 104 18.85 -6.93 -9.77
CA ASN A 104 18.58 -7.84 -8.67
C ASN A 104 17.08 -7.92 -8.36
N ASN A 105 16.64 -9.08 -7.93
CA ASN A 105 15.29 -9.27 -7.39
C ASN A 105 15.31 -8.99 -5.89
N TYR A 106 14.29 -8.32 -5.38
CA TYR A 106 14.09 -8.21 -3.93
C TYR A 106 13.86 -9.58 -3.26
N TYR A 107 13.07 -10.45 -3.90
CA TYR A 107 12.77 -11.79 -3.40
C TYR A 107 13.57 -12.87 -4.12
N SER A 108 14.27 -13.71 -3.33
CA SER A 108 15.26 -14.68 -3.78
C SER A 108 14.75 -15.80 -4.71
N SER A 109 13.44 -16.11 -4.69
CA SER A 109 12.88 -17.16 -5.53
C SER A 109 12.23 -16.65 -6.82
N THR A 110 12.31 -15.34 -7.11
CA THR A 110 11.75 -14.75 -8.33
C THR A 110 12.34 -15.39 -9.59
N ASP A 111 13.63 -15.68 -9.60
CA ASP A 111 14.28 -16.34 -10.73
C ASP A 111 13.77 -17.76 -10.98
N LYS A 112 13.29 -18.48 -9.94
CA LYS A 112 12.66 -19.80 -10.10
C LYS A 112 11.34 -19.67 -10.87
N LEU A 113 10.54 -18.65 -10.57
CA LEU A 113 9.31 -18.35 -11.30
C LEU A 113 9.62 -17.98 -12.76
N VAL A 114 10.61 -17.12 -12.98
CA VAL A 114 11.04 -16.71 -14.34
C VAL A 114 11.51 -17.93 -15.14
N ALA A 115 12.32 -18.80 -14.55
CA ALA A 115 12.78 -20.02 -15.21
C ALA A 115 11.64 -20.99 -15.53
N LEU A 116 10.66 -21.13 -14.62
CA LEU A 116 9.49 -22.00 -14.80
C LEU A 116 8.59 -21.47 -15.92
N VAL A 117 8.26 -20.20 -15.95
CA VAL A 117 7.38 -19.59 -16.96
C VAL A 117 8.13 -19.46 -18.29
N GLY A 118 9.32 -18.91 -18.26
CA GLY A 118 10.20 -18.66 -19.40
C GLY A 118 10.66 -17.20 -19.44
N GLU A 119 11.93 -16.97 -19.68
CA GLU A 119 12.54 -15.62 -19.69
C GLU A 119 11.93 -14.65 -20.72
N LYS A 120 11.31 -15.16 -21.79
CA LYS A 120 10.62 -14.32 -22.79
C LYS A 120 9.21 -13.94 -22.40
N GLU A 121 8.64 -14.69 -21.45
CA GLU A 121 7.27 -14.54 -20.98
C GLU A 121 7.22 -13.80 -19.63
N VAL A 122 8.36 -13.42 -19.05
CA VAL A 122 8.43 -12.60 -17.85
C VAL A 122 9.41 -11.44 -18.08
N HIS A 123 8.88 -10.22 -17.99
CA HIS A 123 9.64 -8.99 -18.16
C HIS A 123 9.86 -8.30 -16.81
N SER A 124 10.71 -7.26 -16.76
CA SER A 124 10.94 -6.44 -15.56
C SER A 124 11.20 -4.98 -15.93
N ASP A 125 11.13 -4.12 -14.92
CA ASP A 125 11.39 -2.68 -15.00
C ASP A 125 12.88 -2.29 -15.07
N TYR A 126 13.79 -3.21 -14.78
CA TYR A 126 15.26 -3.02 -14.74
C TYR A 126 15.82 -1.97 -15.69
N LYS A 127 15.41 -2.01 -16.97
CA LYS A 127 15.97 -1.08 -17.98
C LYS A 127 15.49 0.36 -17.79
N VAL A 128 14.29 0.53 -17.24
CA VAL A 128 13.71 1.85 -16.97
C VAL A 128 14.38 2.42 -15.73
N ASP A 129 14.58 1.62 -14.71
CA ASP A 129 15.25 2.03 -13.47
C ASP A 129 16.70 2.42 -13.69
N LEU A 130 17.44 1.64 -14.44
CA LEU A 130 18.81 2.00 -14.84
C LEU A 130 18.86 3.37 -15.56
N ALA A 131 17.83 3.74 -16.32
CA ALA A 131 17.76 5.04 -16.98
C ALA A 131 17.37 6.17 -16.03
N ASN A 132 16.49 5.90 -15.04
CA ASN A 132 15.96 6.87 -14.08
C ASN A 132 16.97 7.21 -12.98
N THR A 133 17.76 6.26 -12.51
CA THR A 133 18.81 6.46 -11.48
C THR A 133 19.73 7.63 -11.83
N LYS A 134 20.09 7.77 -13.10
CA LYS A 134 20.91 8.88 -13.60
C LYS A 134 20.22 10.26 -13.55
N ALA A 135 18.89 10.28 -13.43
CA ALA A 135 18.10 11.52 -13.35
C ALA A 135 17.79 11.93 -11.90
N ALA A 136 17.64 10.95 -11.00
CA ALA A 136 17.27 11.16 -9.58
C ALA A 136 18.39 11.83 -8.76
N GLU A 137 19.66 11.62 -9.11
CA GLU A 137 20.81 12.28 -8.46
C GLU A 137 20.78 13.83 -8.51
N LYS A 138 19.82 14.40 -9.24
CA LYS A 138 19.67 15.87 -9.40
C LYS A 138 18.49 16.49 -8.64
N SER A 139 17.58 15.71 -8.07
CA SER A 139 16.42 16.25 -7.36
C SER A 139 16.59 16.07 -5.86
N GLY A 140 17.16 17.07 -5.18
CA GLY A 140 17.20 17.10 -3.71
C GLY A 140 15.81 17.02 -3.09
N ASP A 141 15.73 16.56 -1.83
CA ASP A 141 14.52 16.39 -1.02
C ASP A 141 13.59 17.62 -1.10
N ARG A 142 12.41 17.43 -1.67
CA ARG A 142 11.48 18.53 -1.98
C ARG A 142 10.51 18.88 -0.84
N TYR A 143 10.50 18.18 0.29
CA TYR A 143 9.37 18.23 1.23
C TYR A 143 9.70 18.22 2.72
N GLU A 144 10.87 18.57 3.15
CA GLU A 144 11.09 18.82 4.58
C GLU A 144 10.49 20.19 4.96
N ALA A 145 9.35 20.18 5.65
CA ALA A 145 8.97 21.33 6.43
C ALA A 145 10.01 21.48 7.56
N LYS A 146 10.86 22.48 7.45
CA LYS A 146 11.86 22.76 8.48
C LYS A 146 11.16 23.41 9.66
N CYS A 147 11.22 22.76 10.80
CA CYS A 147 10.83 23.35 12.08
C CYS A 147 11.96 23.13 13.09
N ASN A 148 12.12 24.08 14.00
CA ASN A 148 13.10 23.95 15.06
C ASN A 148 12.52 23.12 16.20
N ALA A 149 13.34 22.22 16.76
CA ALA A 149 12.98 21.53 17.98
C ALA A 149 12.65 22.53 19.09
N PRO A 150 11.61 22.27 19.92
CA PRO A 150 11.32 23.11 21.09
C PRO A 150 12.52 23.15 22.05
N GLN A 151 12.61 24.24 22.80
CA GLN A 151 13.69 24.40 23.79
C GLN A 151 13.67 23.25 24.79
N GLY A 152 14.82 22.60 24.95
CA GLY A 152 15.01 21.48 25.87
C GLY A 152 14.68 20.11 25.29
N PHE A 153 14.38 20.03 24.00
CA PHE A 153 14.22 18.75 23.27
C PHE A 153 15.46 18.49 22.42
N GLU A 154 16.08 17.35 22.67
CA GLU A 154 17.21 16.84 21.88
C GLU A 154 16.70 15.69 20.98
N GLY A 155 16.86 15.82 19.68
CA GLY A 155 16.47 14.81 18.71
C GLY A 155 15.79 15.39 17.48
N PRO A 156 15.55 14.55 16.46
CA PRO A 156 14.88 14.97 15.25
C PRO A 156 13.39 15.25 15.50
N VAL A 157 12.87 16.26 14.84
CA VAL A 157 11.45 16.62 14.85
C VAL A 157 10.91 16.69 13.44
N GLN A 158 9.64 16.32 13.28
CA GLN A 158 8.88 16.59 12.08
C GLN A 158 7.77 17.58 12.37
N CYS A 159 7.35 18.31 11.36
CA CYS A 159 6.24 19.23 11.46
C CYS A 159 5.31 19.13 10.27
N LEU A 160 4.06 19.44 10.51
CA LEU A 160 3.01 19.46 9.51
C LEU A 160 2.17 20.70 9.70
N ALA A 161 2.07 21.52 8.66
CA ALA A 161 1.09 22.59 8.62
C ALA A 161 -0.28 22.03 8.20
N TYR A 162 -1.32 22.40 8.90
CA TYR A 162 -2.70 22.07 8.60
C TYR A 162 -3.59 23.32 8.72
N ASP A 163 -4.89 23.20 8.50
CA ASP A 163 -5.81 24.34 8.50
C ASP A 163 -5.32 25.45 7.56
N LEU A 164 -5.14 25.08 6.28
CA LEU A 164 -4.65 25.95 5.21
C LEU A 164 -3.30 26.65 5.53
N GLY A 165 -2.47 26.00 6.33
CA GLY A 165 -1.15 26.51 6.71
C GLY A 165 -1.17 27.50 7.87
N THR A 166 -2.29 27.67 8.56
CA THR A 166 -2.40 28.58 9.72
C THR A 166 -1.92 27.98 11.02
N THR A 167 -1.86 26.65 11.10
CA THR A 167 -1.45 25.93 12.30
C THR A 167 -0.37 24.89 11.96
N CYS A 168 0.58 24.74 12.88
CA CYS A 168 1.66 23.77 12.76
C CYS A 168 1.62 22.76 13.92
N LEU A 169 1.63 21.49 13.60
CA LEU A 169 1.88 20.40 14.55
C LEU A 169 3.34 19.98 14.46
N MET A 170 3.92 19.70 15.61
CA MET A 170 5.26 19.14 15.74
C MET A 170 5.23 17.85 16.55
N ALA A 171 6.05 16.89 16.14
CA ALA A 171 6.27 15.66 16.89
C ALA A 171 7.73 15.24 16.79
N ALA A 172 8.23 14.54 17.80
CA ALA A 172 9.46 13.78 17.68
C ALA A 172 9.26 12.66 16.66
N HIS A 173 10.32 12.23 15.97
CA HIS A 173 10.24 11.07 15.11
C HIS A 173 11.45 10.16 15.26
N ALA A 174 11.31 8.91 14.84
CA ALA A 174 12.41 7.98 14.81
C ALA A 174 13.55 8.51 13.92
N SER A 175 14.77 8.22 14.31
CA SER A 175 15.98 8.68 13.63
C SER A 175 16.56 7.67 12.65
N ARG A 176 15.87 6.56 12.38
CA ARG A 176 16.34 5.58 11.39
C ARG A 176 16.28 6.17 9.99
N GLU A 177 17.26 5.80 9.19
CA GLU A 177 17.29 6.06 7.76
C GLU A 177 16.01 5.53 7.09
N PRO A 178 15.55 6.13 5.98
CA PRO A 178 14.42 5.59 5.23
C PRO A 178 14.66 4.13 4.86
N LEU A 179 13.67 3.26 5.10
CA LEU A 179 13.70 1.89 4.60
C LEU A 179 13.47 1.92 3.09
N GLY A 180 14.40 1.39 2.34
CA GLY A 180 14.35 1.24 0.89
C GLY A 180 15.20 2.24 0.10
N GLY A 181 15.61 1.82 -1.08
CA GLY A 181 16.36 2.63 -2.05
C GLY A 181 15.50 3.73 -2.68
N GLY A 182 16.14 4.66 -3.37
CA GLY A 182 15.47 5.79 -4.03
C GLY A 182 14.80 5.43 -5.36
N ASP A 183 14.78 4.16 -5.79
CA ASP A 183 14.23 3.73 -7.06
C ASP A 183 12.70 3.59 -6.99
N ALA A 184 12.03 3.85 -8.09
CA ALA A 184 10.65 3.46 -8.26
C ALA A 184 10.58 1.94 -8.40
N ILE A 185 9.53 1.31 -7.92
CA ILE A 185 9.38 -0.15 -7.95
C ILE A 185 8.11 -0.58 -8.68
N MET A 186 8.18 -1.69 -9.41
CA MET A 186 7.00 -2.37 -9.93
C MET A 186 6.33 -3.16 -8.81
N HIS A 187 5.52 -2.48 -8.01
CA HIS A 187 4.97 -2.99 -6.76
C HIS A 187 3.53 -3.51 -6.88
N ASN A 188 3.02 -3.70 -8.08
CA ASN A 188 1.74 -4.37 -8.30
C ASN A 188 1.75 -5.80 -7.73
N LYS A 189 0.59 -6.29 -7.35
CA LYS A 189 0.34 -7.65 -6.91
C LYS A 189 -0.99 -8.10 -7.45
N PHE A 190 -1.00 -8.54 -8.74
CA PHE A 190 -2.23 -9.04 -9.32
C PHE A 190 -2.01 -10.21 -10.26
N PHE A 191 -3.04 -11.02 -10.39
CA PHE A 191 -3.22 -12.05 -11.40
C PHE A 191 -4.52 -11.79 -12.14
N VAL A 192 -4.49 -11.95 -13.47
CA VAL A 192 -5.68 -11.98 -14.32
C VAL A 192 -5.79 -13.37 -14.93
N ILE A 193 -6.90 -14.03 -14.68
CA ILE A 193 -7.14 -15.40 -15.13
C ILE A 193 -8.23 -15.40 -16.20
N ASP A 194 -7.89 -15.96 -17.36
CA ASP A 194 -8.77 -16.12 -18.52
C ASP A 194 -9.45 -14.82 -19.00
N GLY A 195 -8.86 -13.64 -18.66
CA GLY A 195 -9.41 -12.32 -18.98
C GLY A 195 -10.71 -12.01 -18.25
N ARG A 196 -10.99 -12.66 -17.15
CA ARG A 196 -12.23 -12.53 -16.38
C ARG A 196 -12.01 -12.31 -14.90
N TYR A 197 -11.20 -13.14 -14.26
CA TYR A 197 -10.99 -13.07 -12.83
C TYR A 197 -9.74 -12.25 -12.51
N VAL A 198 -9.83 -11.37 -11.52
CA VAL A 198 -8.69 -10.63 -10.99
C VAL A 198 -8.51 -11.00 -9.52
N TRP A 199 -7.32 -11.45 -9.17
CA TRP A 199 -6.85 -11.56 -7.78
C TRP A 199 -5.86 -10.43 -7.55
N THR A 200 -6.09 -9.57 -6.54
CA THR A 200 -5.20 -8.45 -6.23
C THR A 200 -5.35 -8.00 -4.79
N GLY A 201 -4.36 -7.26 -4.28
CA GLY A 201 -4.39 -6.72 -2.93
C GLY A 201 -3.00 -6.36 -2.39
N SER A 202 -2.86 -6.41 -1.09
CA SER A 202 -1.61 -6.05 -0.40
C SER A 202 -0.58 -7.19 -0.35
N THR A 203 -1.00 -8.43 -0.59
CA THR A 203 -0.23 -9.66 -0.32
C THR A 203 0.88 -9.87 -1.35
N ASN A 204 2.13 -9.96 -0.88
CA ASN A 204 3.26 -10.45 -1.68
C ASN A 204 3.22 -11.98 -1.81
N LEU A 205 3.78 -12.51 -2.91
CA LEU A 205 3.99 -13.94 -3.07
C LEU A 205 5.21 -14.38 -2.26
N SER A 206 5.08 -14.40 -0.95
CA SER A 206 6.16 -14.76 -0.04
C SER A 206 5.64 -15.64 1.09
N ASP A 207 6.55 -16.33 1.76
CA ASP A 207 6.29 -17.11 2.95
C ASP A 207 5.57 -16.33 4.05
N SER A 208 5.90 -15.05 4.25
CA SER A 208 5.18 -14.16 5.17
C SER A 208 3.90 -13.60 4.58
N GLY A 209 3.83 -13.36 3.27
CA GLY A 209 2.67 -12.81 2.58
C GLY A 209 1.59 -13.85 2.31
N THR A 210 1.72 -14.59 1.21
CA THR A 210 0.78 -15.67 0.84
C THR A 210 0.81 -16.83 1.82
N GLY A 211 1.89 -17.01 2.58
CA GLY A 211 1.94 -17.96 3.69
C GLY A 211 1.05 -17.59 4.89
N GLY A 212 0.54 -16.35 4.95
CA GLY A 212 -0.49 -15.97 5.93
C GLY A 212 0.02 -15.34 7.22
N TYR A 213 1.32 -15.19 7.39
CA TYR A 213 1.93 -14.63 8.60
C TYR A 213 1.65 -13.11 8.76
N ASN A 214 1.59 -12.38 7.65
CA ASN A 214 1.27 -10.94 7.65
C ASN A 214 -0.24 -10.69 7.66
N ALA A 215 -0.68 -9.60 8.27
CA ALA A 215 -2.03 -9.08 8.09
C ALA A 215 -2.16 -8.44 6.69
N ASN A 216 -3.04 -8.99 5.86
CA ASN A 216 -3.20 -8.61 4.46
C ASN A 216 -4.68 -8.53 4.04
N LEU A 217 -4.93 -7.77 2.97
CA LEU A 217 -6.21 -7.75 2.26
C LEU A 217 -6.02 -8.16 0.82
N VAL A 218 -6.92 -9.01 0.33
CA VAL A 218 -6.99 -9.42 -1.07
C VAL A 218 -8.43 -9.31 -1.56
N THR A 219 -8.59 -8.91 -2.81
CA THR A 219 -9.85 -8.97 -3.53
C THR A 219 -9.77 -9.99 -4.65
N VAL A 220 -10.83 -10.79 -4.79
CA VAL A 220 -11.07 -11.64 -5.96
C VAL A 220 -12.27 -11.06 -6.69
N ILE A 221 -12.05 -10.61 -7.92
CA ILE A 221 -13.07 -9.91 -8.72
C ILE A 221 -13.41 -10.75 -9.92
N ASP A 222 -14.67 -11.12 -10.06
CA ASP A 222 -15.22 -11.76 -11.27
C ASP A 222 -15.86 -10.67 -12.13
N SER A 223 -15.07 -10.08 -13.04
CA SER A 223 -15.54 -9.06 -13.98
C SER A 223 -14.60 -8.95 -15.18
N PRO A 224 -15.05 -9.32 -16.40
CA PRO A 224 -14.28 -9.10 -17.62
C PRO A 224 -13.92 -7.62 -17.85
N LYS A 225 -14.73 -6.68 -17.36
CA LYS A 225 -14.49 -5.25 -17.52
C LYS A 225 -13.33 -4.79 -16.66
N ILE A 226 -13.32 -5.20 -15.39
CA ILE A 226 -12.21 -4.92 -14.48
C ILE A 226 -10.94 -5.67 -14.92
N ALA A 227 -11.05 -6.94 -15.30
CA ALA A 227 -9.94 -7.70 -15.87
C ALA A 227 -9.29 -7.00 -17.07
N THR A 228 -10.11 -6.39 -17.95
CA THR A 228 -9.59 -5.61 -19.09
C THR A 228 -8.75 -4.41 -18.65
N ALA A 229 -9.07 -3.74 -17.54
CA ALA A 229 -8.26 -2.64 -17.02
C ALA A 229 -6.89 -3.13 -16.54
N TYR A 230 -6.85 -4.24 -15.79
CA TYR A 230 -5.59 -4.85 -15.34
C TYR A 230 -4.74 -5.36 -16.51
N LEU A 231 -5.37 -5.90 -17.56
CA LEU A 231 -4.66 -6.31 -18.77
C LEU A 231 -4.06 -5.12 -19.52
N ARG A 232 -4.76 -3.99 -19.59
CA ARG A 232 -4.20 -2.75 -20.18
C ARG A 232 -3.01 -2.22 -19.39
N GLU A 233 -3.04 -2.36 -18.08
CA GLU A 233 -1.91 -2.02 -17.22
C GLU A 233 -0.72 -2.93 -17.52
N LEU A 234 -0.93 -4.25 -17.56
CA LEU A 234 0.09 -5.21 -17.92
C LEU A 234 0.67 -4.97 -19.33
N GLU A 235 -0.18 -4.69 -20.33
CA GLU A 235 0.25 -4.40 -21.71
C GLU A 235 1.18 -3.19 -21.80
N GLN A 236 1.01 -2.17 -20.93
CA GLN A 236 1.94 -1.05 -20.90
C GLN A 236 3.34 -1.49 -20.46
N MET A 237 3.41 -2.35 -19.45
CA MET A 237 4.68 -2.85 -18.90
C MET A 237 5.26 -3.96 -19.79
N PHE A 238 4.51 -5.01 -20.07
CA PHE A 238 4.98 -6.20 -20.78
C PHE A 238 5.24 -5.92 -22.28
N ASP A 239 4.22 -5.43 -23.02
CA ASP A 239 4.31 -5.31 -24.47
C ASP A 239 5.04 -4.01 -24.90
N LYS A 240 4.94 -2.93 -24.10
CA LYS A 240 5.46 -1.61 -24.49
C LYS A 240 6.69 -1.19 -23.68
N GLY A 241 7.12 -1.99 -22.67
CA GLY A 241 8.24 -1.70 -21.80
C GLY A 241 8.11 -0.36 -21.05
N LYS A 242 6.86 0.02 -20.72
CA LYS A 242 6.57 1.27 -20.03
C LYS A 242 6.23 0.99 -18.57
N TYR A 243 7.11 1.38 -17.71
CA TYR A 243 6.97 1.30 -16.27
C TYR A 243 6.93 2.72 -15.67
N HIS A 244 6.43 2.84 -14.46
CA HIS A 244 6.48 4.06 -13.66
C HIS A 244 5.89 5.25 -14.43
N ASN A 245 6.56 6.38 -14.42
CA ASN A 245 6.14 7.62 -15.07
C ASN A 245 6.12 7.57 -16.62
N LEU A 246 6.52 6.46 -17.22
CA LEU A 246 6.40 6.25 -18.67
C LEU A 246 5.03 5.74 -19.09
N LYS A 247 4.22 5.25 -18.15
CA LYS A 247 2.86 4.81 -18.39
C LYS A 247 1.92 5.98 -18.65
N ARG A 248 0.78 5.70 -19.23
CA ARG A 248 -0.26 6.69 -19.51
C ARG A 248 -1.57 6.28 -18.88
N SER A 249 -2.23 7.23 -18.23
CA SER A 249 -3.56 7.03 -17.68
C SER A 249 -4.57 6.72 -18.79
N ALA A 250 -5.41 5.70 -18.52
CA ALA A 250 -6.66 5.49 -19.26
C ALA A 250 -7.85 6.12 -18.52
N GLY A 251 -7.60 6.74 -17.38
CA GLY A 251 -8.57 7.24 -16.42
C GLY A 251 -9.04 6.16 -15.44
N PRO A 252 -9.50 6.58 -14.26
CA PRO A 252 -10.14 5.67 -13.30
C PRO A 252 -11.27 4.89 -13.95
N LEU A 253 -11.37 3.60 -13.64
CA LEU A 253 -12.46 2.76 -14.10
C LEU A 253 -13.44 2.53 -12.97
N THR A 254 -14.71 2.89 -13.14
CA THR A 254 -15.80 2.55 -12.22
C THR A 254 -16.71 1.51 -12.87
N VAL A 255 -16.96 0.40 -12.15
CA VAL A 255 -17.83 -0.69 -12.59
C VAL A 255 -18.85 -1.00 -11.52
N LYS A 256 -20.13 -1.05 -11.90
CA LYS A 256 -21.20 -1.46 -11.02
C LYS A 256 -21.41 -2.96 -11.18
N LEU A 257 -21.00 -3.70 -10.15
CA LEU A 257 -21.18 -5.15 -10.02
C LEU A 257 -22.55 -5.47 -9.40
N ALA A 258 -22.85 -6.75 -9.22
CA ALA A 258 -24.07 -7.18 -8.56
C ALA A 258 -24.12 -6.82 -7.06
N ASP A 259 -22.96 -6.80 -6.41
CA ASP A 259 -22.78 -6.68 -4.95
C ASP A 259 -22.05 -5.41 -4.50
N ALA A 260 -21.46 -4.66 -5.42
CA ALA A 260 -20.73 -3.42 -5.13
C ALA A 260 -20.56 -2.53 -6.36
N GLU A 261 -20.32 -1.23 -6.14
CA GLU A 261 -19.68 -0.38 -7.13
C GLU A 261 -18.17 -0.33 -6.84
N VAL A 262 -17.36 -0.64 -7.84
CA VAL A 262 -15.91 -0.80 -7.69
C VAL A 262 -15.18 0.19 -8.59
N GLU A 263 -14.27 0.97 -7.99
CA GLU A 263 -13.33 1.81 -8.72
C GLU A 263 -11.95 1.16 -8.73
N VAL A 264 -11.27 1.22 -9.89
CA VAL A 264 -9.89 0.74 -10.04
C VAL A 264 -9.04 1.85 -10.63
N MET A 265 -7.88 2.08 -10.01
CA MET A 265 -6.89 3.07 -10.42
C MET A 265 -5.49 2.48 -10.38
N PHE A 266 -4.60 3.00 -11.22
CA PHE A 266 -3.21 2.57 -11.28
C PHE A 266 -2.25 3.74 -11.08
N SER A 267 -1.29 3.54 -10.19
CA SER A 267 -0.21 4.51 -9.94
C SER A 267 0.97 4.24 -10.90
N PRO A 268 1.76 5.27 -11.22
CA PRO A 268 1.59 6.68 -10.84
C PRO A 268 0.66 7.46 -11.77
N GLN A 269 0.23 6.89 -12.90
CA GLN A 269 -0.44 7.62 -13.97
C GLN A 269 -1.82 8.17 -13.61
N ASP A 270 -2.55 7.54 -12.68
CA ASP A 270 -3.87 7.99 -12.21
C ASP A 270 -3.80 8.78 -10.90
N THR A 271 -2.63 8.85 -10.24
CA THR A 271 -2.40 9.53 -8.96
C THR A 271 -3.51 9.28 -7.92
N PRO A 272 -3.72 8.02 -7.50
CA PRO A 272 -4.89 7.60 -6.71
C PRO A 272 -5.05 8.34 -5.39
N ILE A 273 -3.96 8.68 -4.71
CA ILE A 273 -4.01 9.43 -3.45
C ILE A 273 -4.63 10.80 -3.70
N ARG A 274 -4.14 11.51 -4.71
CA ARG A 274 -4.60 12.87 -4.99
C ARG A 274 -6.02 12.90 -5.50
N GLU A 275 -6.37 11.99 -6.41
CA GLU A 275 -7.64 12.05 -7.15
C GLU A 275 -8.79 11.39 -6.39
N ARG A 276 -8.52 10.39 -5.51
CA ARG A 276 -9.60 9.65 -4.83
C ARG A 276 -9.42 9.45 -3.33
N VAL A 277 -8.28 8.96 -2.83
CA VAL A 277 -8.12 8.66 -1.40
C VAL A 277 -8.31 9.92 -0.54
N ARG A 278 -7.65 11.02 -0.90
CA ARG A 278 -7.78 12.29 -0.19
C ARG A 278 -9.19 12.91 -0.28
N PRO A 279 -9.85 12.97 -1.44
CA PRO A 279 -11.26 13.38 -1.51
C PRO A 279 -12.16 12.56 -0.57
N LEU A 280 -12.07 11.22 -0.59
CA LEU A 280 -12.87 10.37 0.31
C LEU A 280 -12.63 10.67 1.79
N ILE A 281 -11.37 10.90 2.21
CA ILE A 281 -11.05 11.30 3.59
C ILE A 281 -11.64 12.67 3.94
N LYS A 282 -11.59 13.62 3.00
CA LYS A 282 -12.13 14.98 3.20
C LYS A 282 -13.63 14.99 3.30
N ASP A 283 -14.31 14.14 2.54
CA ASP A 283 -15.76 14.07 2.47
C ASP A 283 -16.36 13.18 3.56
N ALA A 284 -15.53 12.50 4.37
CA ALA A 284 -15.97 11.66 5.47
C ALA A 284 -16.72 12.46 6.55
N ASP A 285 -17.88 11.92 6.99
CA ASP A 285 -18.78 12.54 7.95
C ASP A 285 -18.86 11.82 9.31
N LYS A 286 -18.61 10.49 9.33
CA LYS A 286 -18.85 9.66 10.53
C LYS A 286 -17.56 9.06 11.10
N SER A 287 -16.82 8.29 10.28
CA SER A 287 -15.68 7.52 10.76
C SER A 287 -14.67 7.20 9.66
N ILE A 288 -13.40 7.08 10.04
CA ILE A 288 -12.31 6.61 9.20
C ILE A 288 -11.45 5.67 10.04
N ASP A 289 -11.39 4.39 9.66
CA ASP A 289 -10.51 3.40 10.26
C ASP A 289 -9.45 2.97 9.24
N VAL A 290 -8.17 3.21 9.56
CA VAL A 290 -7.02 3.02 8.66
C VAL A 290 -6.12 1.92 9.20
N ALA A 291 -5.81 0.91 8.37
CA ALA A 291 -4.80 -0.11 8.66
C ALA A 291 -3.78 -0.16 7.53
N VAL A 292 -2.54 0.29 7.79
CA VAL A 292 -1.54 0.48 6.74
C VAL A 292 -0.13 0.09 7.18
N PHE A 293 0.61 -0.49 6.23
CA PHE A 293 2.03 -0.72 6.40
C PHE A 293 2.75 0.64 6.53
N PHE A 294 2.91 1.40 5.45
CA PHE A 294 3.49 2.74 5.49
C PHE A 294 2.43 3.85 5.44
N LEU A 295 2.55 4.82 6.33
CA LEU A 295 1.87 6.12 6.25
C LEU A 295 2.92 7.24 6.36
N THR A 296 3.53 7.61 5.24
CA THR A 296 4.50 8.71 5.17
C THR A 296 3.97 9.91 4.39
N HIS A 297 2.84 9.74 3.66
CA HIS A 297 2.27 10.77 2.80
C HIS A 297 1.71 11.94 3.61
N LYS A 298 2.38 13.09 3.52
CA LYS A 298 2.13 14.28 4.33
C LYS A 298 0.69 14.82 4.21
N ARG A 299 0.13 14.83 2.99
CA ARG A 299 -1.21 15.37 2.76
C ARG A 299 -2.32 14.45 3.27
N ILE A 300 -2.13 13.12 3.24
CA ILE A 300 -3.08 12.18 3.88
C ILE A 300 -3.12 12.44 5.38
N ALA A 301 -1.96 12.58 6.03
CA ALA A 301 -1.91 12.88 7.46
C ALA A 301 -2.65 14.18 7.79
N GLY A 302 -2.47 15.23 6.98
CA GLY A 302 -3.20 16.49 7.11
C GLY A 302 -4.72 16.31 6.96
N ASP A 303 -5.16 15.58 5.92
CA ASP A 303 -6.59 15.36 5.66
C ASP A 303 -7.25 14.52 6.79
N LEU A 304 -6.53 13.53 7.39
CA LEU A 304 -6.98 12.77 8.57
C LEU A 304 -7.11 13.66 9.82
N ILE A 305 -6.14 14.57 10.02
CA ILE A 305 -6.20 15.55 11.11
C ILE A 305 -7.39 16.49 10.92
N ASP A 306 -7.59 17.02 9.72
CA ASP A 306 -8.72 17.90 9.42
C ASP A 306 -10.07 17.17 9.61
N ALA A 307 -10.18 15.89 9.23
CA ALA A 307 -11.36 15.08 9.47
C ALA A 307 -11.61 14.91 10.98
N HIS A 308 -10.56 14.58 11.75
CA HIS A 308 -10.66 14.46 13.22
C HIS A 308 -11.11 15.77 13.87
N LEU A 309 -10.58 16.91 13.46
CA LEU A 309 -10.96 18.22 13.96
C LEU A 309 -12.41 18.63 13.61
N ARG A 310 -12.95 18.10 12.50
CA ARG A 310 -14.37 18.23 12.16
C ARG A 310 -15.29 17.35 13.03
N GLY A 311 -14.73 16.44 13.82
CA GLY A 311 -15.48 15.54 14.71
C GLY A 311 -15.66 14.12 14.14
N VAL A 312 -15.05 13.79 12.99
CA VAL A 312 -15.03 12.43 12.44
C VAL A 312 -14.22 11.52 13.38
N LYS A 313 -14.72 10.33 13.65
CA LYS A 313 -14.02 9.34 14.47
C LYS A 313 -12.90 8.70 13.63
N VAL A 314 -11.65 9.05 13.91
CA VAL A 314 -10.48 8.52 13.19
C VAL A 314 -9.70 7.57 14.09
N ARG A 315 -9.39 6.35 13.62
CA ARG A 315 -8.47 5.40 14.26
C ARG A 315 -7.46 4.91 13.21
N VAL A 316 -6.22 4.70 13.63
CA VAL A 316 -5.14 4.27 12.72
C VAL A 316 -4.33 3.14 13.35
N ILE A 317 -4.03 2.10 12.58
CA ILE A 317 -3.04 1.08 12.92
C ILE A 317 -1.91 1.20 11.90
N ILE A 318 -0.67 1.20 12.39
CA ILE A 318 0.54 1.23 11.57
C ILE A 318 1.45 0.08 12.00
N ASP A 319 2.14 -0.49 11.03
CA ASP A 319 3.15 -1.52 11.20
C ASP A 319 4.32 -1.07 12.07
N ALA A 320 4.86 -1.94 12.92
CA ALA A 320 5.94 -1.63 13.85
C ALA A 320 7.23 -1.27 13.11
N THR A 321 7.62 -2.04 12.10
CA THR A 321 8.81 -1.77 11.29
C THR A 321 8.65 -0.46 10.52
N ALA A 322 7.49 -0.22 9.91
CA ALA A 322 7.21 1.03 9.22
C ALA A 322 7.15 2.24 10.14
N ALA A 323 6.77 2.08 11.41
CA ALA A 323 6.79 3.14 12.42
C ALA A 323 8.22 3.57 12.80
N THR A 324 9.25 2.74 12.56
CA THR A 324 10.66 3.15 12.77
C THR A 324 11.15 4.12 11.72
N ASN A 325 10.47 4.21 10.55
CA ASN A 325 10.85 5.11 9.47
C ASN A 325 10.69 6.57 9.90
N GLY A 326 11.74 7.38 9.72
CA GLY A 326 11.76 8.80 10.10
C GLY A 326 10.67 9.67 9.42
N TYR A 327 10.07 9.21 8.32
CA TYR A 327 8.98 9.89 7.64
C TYR A 327 7.59 9.42 8.08
N SER A 328 7.47 8.39 8.94
CA SER A 328 6.17 7.91 9.45
C SER A 328 5.39 9.02 10.15
N LYS A 329 4.08 9.05 9.95
CA LYS A 329 3.22 10.14 10.43
C LYS A 329 2.48 9.83 11.73
N HIS A 330 2.71 8.66 12.34
CA HIS A 330 2.00 8.23 13.54
C HIS A 330 2.09 9.23 14.70
N GLU A 331 3.28 9.82 14.95
CA GLU A 331 3.46 10.78 16.04
C GLU A 331 2.73 12.10 15.77
N LEU A 332 2.69 12.57 14.51
CA LEU A 332 1.89 13.75 14.14
C LEU A 332 0.39 13.53 14.34
N LEU A 333 -0.10 12.34 13.99
CA LEU A 333 -1.51 11.98 14.20
C LEU A 333 -1.85 11.90 15.68
N ARG A 334 -0.98 11.29 16.50
CA ARG A 334 -1.10 11.26 17.97
C ARG A 334 -1.07 12.65 18.57
N ALA A 335 -0.19 13.53 18.10
CA ALA A 335 -0.10 14.92 18.55
C ALA A 335 -1.40 15.71 18.26
N ALA A 336 -2.12 15.36 17.20
CA ALA A 336 -3.43 15.90 16.89
C ALA A 336 -4.57 15.32 17.74
N GLY A 337 -4.31 14.24 18.51
CA GLY A 337 -5.31 13.57 19.34
C GLY A 337 -5.96 12.36 18.68
N ILE A 338 -5.50 11.93 17.52
CA ILE A 338 -5.98 10.73 16.85
C ILE A 338 -5.41 9.49 17.56
N PRO A 339 -6.25 8.50 17.95
CA PRO A 339 -5.78 7.22 18.44
C PRO A 339 -4.99 6.48 17.33
N VAL A 340 -3.70 6.21 17.56
CA VAL A 340 -2.85 5.44 16.66
C VAL A 340 -2.20 4.32 17.45
N LYS A 341 -2.53 3.08 17.11
CA LYS A 341 -1.84 1.89 17.61
C LYS A 341 -0.73 1.47 16.65
N ILE A 342 0.39 1.06 17.21
CA ILE A 342 1.45 0.37 16.47
C ILE A 342 1.30 -1.11 16.78
N GLU A 343 1.24 -1.94 15.75
CA GLU A 343 1.06 -3.38 15.93
C GLU A 343 2.26 -4.02 16.64
N ASN A 344 2.04 -5.20 17.24
CA ASN A 344 3.01 -5.88 18.09
C ASN A 344 2.96 -7.42 17.94
N TRP A 345 2.76 -7.91 16.74
CA TRP A 345 2.86 -9.32 16.40
C TRP A 345 4.10 -9.60 15.53
N GLY A 346 4.51 -10.87 15.37
CA GLY A 346 5.73 -11.22 14.64
C GLY A 346 5.67 -10.94 13.14
N GLY A 347 4.51 -11.12 12.49
CA GLY A 347 4.31 -10.76 11.09
C GLY A 347 4.18 -9.23 10.90
N LYS A 348 3.98 -8.79 9.67
CA LYS A 348 3.76 -7.36 9.35
C LYS A 348 2.28 -7.04 9.28
N LEU A 349 1.90 -5.82 9.66
CA LEU A 349 0.66 -5.23 9.18
C LEU A 349 0.90 -4.76 7.73
N HIS A 350 0.76 -5.68 6.79
CA HIS A 350 1.07 -5.37 5.39
C HIS A 350 -0.13 -4.86 4.58
N ALA A 351 -1.26 -4.61 5.23
CA ALA A 351 -2.43 -3.95 4.64
C ALA A 351 -2.11 -2.53 4.15
N LYS A 352 -2.87 -2.04 3.17
CA LYS A 352 -2.86 -0.67 2.67
C LYS A 352 -4.32 -0.27 2.46
N SER A 353 -5.03 -0.06 3.59
CA SER A 353 -6.49 -0.07 3.56
C SER A 353 -7.13 0.89 4.55
N ALA A 354 -8.36 1.24 4.25
CA ALA A 354 -9.23 1.98 5.15
C ALA A 354 -10.70 1.63 4.90
N VAL A 355 -11.54 1.86 5.93
CA VAL A 355 -12.99 1.97 5.76
C VAL A 355 -13.44 3.37 6.15
N ILE A 356 -14.31 3.94 5.33
CA ILE A 356 -14.84 5.30 5.50
C ILE A 356 -16.35 5.22 5.64
N ASP A 357 -16.87 5.81 6.71
CA ASP A 357 -18.30 5.98 7.05
C ASP A 357 -19.11 4.67 7.12
N GLY A 358 -18.44 3.50 7.14
CA GLY A 358 -19.07 2.19 7.06
C GLY A 358 -19.70 1.89 5.69
N GLU A 359 -19.24 2.57 4.64
CA GLU A 359 -19.83 2.49 3.30
C GLU A 359 -18.76 2.23 2.21
N THR A 360 -17.52 2.69 2.42
CA THR A 360 -16.46 2.61 1.40
C THR A 360 -15.21 1.94 1.97
N VAL A 361 -14.70 0.91 1.28
CA VAL A 361 -13.41 0.26 1.58
C VAL A 361 -12.39 0.67 0.53
N ILE A 362 -11.20 1.08 0.97
CA ILE A 362 -10.04 1.32 0.12
C ILE A 362 -9.05 0.19 0.37
N THR A 363 -8.51 -0.42 -0.69
CA THR A 363 -7.48 -1.46 -0.61
C THR A 363 -6.61 -1.46 -1.88
N GLY A 364 -5.66 -2.38 -1.98
CA GLY A 364 -4.75 -2.52 -3.13
C GLY A 364 -3.31 -2.75 -2.71
N SER A 365 -2.39 -2.56 -3.65
CA SER A 365 -0.96 -2.74 -3.43
C SER A 365 -0.26 -1.49 -2.87
N MET A 366 -0.88 -0.30 -3.05
CA MET A 366 -0.26 1.00 -2.88
C MET A 366 -0.02 1.37 -1.41
N ASN A 367 1.24 1.51 -1.03
CA ASN A 367 1.60 2.14 0.24
C ASN A 367 1.19 3.62 0.25
N TRP A 368 0.77 4.13 1.41
CA TRP A 368 0.34 5.53 1.55
C TRP A 368 1.54 6.46 1.70
N THR A 369 2.34 6.51 0.64
CA THR A 369 3.59 7.27 0.52
C THR A 369 3.56 8.13 -0.74
N SER A 370 4.45 9.11 -0.84
CA SER A 370 4.59 9.88 -2.08
C SER A 370 5.08 9.01 -3.25
N ALA A 371 5.99 8.06 -2.99
CA ALA A 371 6.45 7.13 -4.01
C ALA A 371 5.31 6.22 -4.51
N GLY A 372 4.41 5.77 -3.61
CA GLY A 372 3.23 5.00 -3.99
C GLY A 372 2.30 5.75 -4.94
N ASP A 373 2.09 7.06 -4.75
CA ASP A 373 1.23 7.87 -5.61
C ASP A 373 1.90 8.34 -6.91
N ASP A 374 3.18 8.75 -6.82
CA ASP A 374 3.84 9.54 -7.87
C ASP A 374 4.93 8.78 -8.65
N ALA A 375 5.35 7.58 -8.21
CA ALA A 375 6.51 6.89 -8.78
C ALA A 375 6.30 5.40 -9.06
N ASN A 376 5.83 4.62 -8.08
CA ASN A 376 5.73 3.17 -8.16
C ASN A 376 4.59 2.71 -9.09
N ASP A 377 4.74 1.50 -9.64
CA ASP A 377 3.63 0.82 -10.33
C ASP A 377 2.76 0.10 -9.29
N GLU A 378 1.59 0.66 -9.01
CA GLU A 378 0.67 0.17 -7.99
C GLU A 378 -0.77 0.09 -8.52
N ASN A 379 -1.65 -0.58 -7.79
CA ASN A 379 -3.09 -0.50 -8.00
C ASN A 379 -3.85 -0.15 -6.71
N VAL A 380 -4.98 0.50 -6.89
CA VAL A 380 -5.94 0.81 -5.82
C VAL A 380 -7.32 0.34 -6.25
N VAL A 381 -8.01 -0.34 -5.34
CA VAL A 381 -9.39 -0.78 -5.46
C VAL A 381 -10.22 -0.07 -4.40
N ILE A 382 -11.28 0.62 -4.82
CA ILE A 382 -12.23 1.28 -3.92
C ILE A 382 -13.57 0.57 -4.09
N ILE A 383 -14.15 0.09 -2.99
CA ILE A 383 -15.37 -0.71 -2.97
C ILE A 383 -16.44 0.09 -2.25
N HIS A 384 -17.46 0.54 -2.98
CA HIS A 384 -18.64 1.19 -2.41
C HIS A 384 -19.70 0.12 -2.15
N SER A 385 -19.76 -0.36 -0.90
CA SER A 385 -20.68 -1.38 -0.44
C SER A 385 -20.69 -1.43 1.08
N ALA A 386 -21.83 -1.20 1.70
CA ALA A 386 -21.99 -1.27 3.15
C ALA A 386 -21.73 -2.70 3.69
N GLU A 387 -21.99 -3.73 2.89
CA GLU A 387 -21.72 -5.13 3.27
C GLU A 387 -20.21 -5.38 3.38
N HIS A 388 -19.42 -5.00 2.36
CA HIS A 388 -17.96 -5.15 2.38
C HIS A 388 -17.32 -4.22 3.43
N ALA A 389 -17.88 -3.02 3.64
CA ALA A 389 -17.44 -2.12 4.70
C ALA A 389 -17.67 -2.74 6.09
N ALA A 390 -18.80 -3.42 6.31
CA ALA A 390 -19.06 -4.13 7.56
C ALA A 390 -18.09 -5.31 7.77
N GLN A 391 -17.76 -6.07 6.72
CA GLN A 391 -16.74 -7.14 6.80
C GLN A 391 -15.37 -6.58 7.18
N TYR A 392 -14.97 -5.48 6.53
CA TYR A 392 -13.71 -4.80 6.87
C TYR A 392 -13.71 -4.27 8.31
N GLN A 393 -14.84 -3.71 8.76
CA GLN A 393 -14.96 -3.17 10.12
C GLN A 393 -14.71 -4.25 11.17
N VAL A 394 -15.26 -5.47 10.99
CA VAL A 394 -14.98 -6.61 11.88
C VAL A 394 -13.49 -6.95 11.88
N PHE A 395 -12.86 -7.00 10.72
CA PHE A 395 -11.41 -7.24 10.62
C PHE A 395 -10.62 -6.16 11.37
N PHE A 396 -10.93 -4.89 11.12
CA PHE A 396 -10.23 -3.78 11.77
C PHE A 396 -10.39 -3.82 13.29
N ASP A 397 -11.61 -4.06 13.79
CA ASP A 397 -11.88 -4.11 15.23
C ASP A 397 -11.17 -5.30 15.89
N ASP A 398 -11.06 -6.44 15.21
CA ASP A 398 -10.32 -7.60 15.69
C ASP A 398 -8.82 -7.29 15.81
N ILE A 399 -8.17 -6.79 14.74
CA ILE A 399 -6.74 -6.46 14.79
C ILE A 399 -6.45 -5.28 15.73
N TRP A 400 -7.37 -4.32 15.86
CA TRP A 400 -7.27 -3.25 16.85
C TRP A 400 -7.30 -3.81 18.27
N GLY A 401 -8.18 -4.79 18.53
CA GLY A 401 -8.30 -5.47 19.82
C GLY A 401 -7.11 -6.38 20.17
N MET A 402 -6.39 -6.91 19.18
CA MET A 402 -5.17 -7.70 19.39
C MET A 402 -4.00 -6.85 19.90
N ILE A 403 -3.96 -5.56 19.57
CA ILE A 403 -2.86 -4.67 19.95
C ILE A 403 -3.12 -4.08 21.33
N ASP A 404 -2.15 -4.21 22.26
CA ASP A 404 -2.22 -3.65 23.61
C ASP A 404 -2.39 -2.11 23.55
N ASP A 405 -3.21 -1.56 24.48
CA ASP A 405 -3.46 -0.10 24.56
C ASP A 405 -2.22 0.72 24.94
N ARG A 406 -1.19 0.10 25.51
CA ARG A 406 0.10 0.76 25.73
C ARG A 406 0.70 1.31 24.43
N TRP A 407 0.44 0.65 23.31
CA TRP A 407 0.92 1.06 21.99
C TRP A 407 0.14 2.22 21.36
N LEU A 408 -0.80 2.80 22.08
CA LEU A 408 -1.34 4.15 21.81
C LEU A 408 -0.33 5.26 22.14
N GLN A 409 0.63 4.98 23.02
CA GLN A 409 1.59 5.98 23.51
C GLN A 409 3.03 5.75 23.06
N GLY A 410 3.36 4.53 22.66
CA GLY A 410 4.69 4.13 22.23
C GLY A 410 4.63 3.24 21.00
N ARG A 411 5.73 2.57 20.69
CA ARG A 411 5.84 1.54 19.68
C ARG A 411 6.65 0.38 20.21
N PRO A 412 6.33 -0.87 19.85
CA PRO A 412 7.20 -2.00 20.13
C PRO A 412 8.47 -1.89 19.29
N ASP A 413 9.51 -2.56 19.70
CA ASP A 413 10.58 -2.95 18.79
C ASP A 413 10.04 -4.09 17.92
N PRO A 414 10.16 -4.03 16.59
CA PRO A 414 9.61 -5.04 15.69
C PRO A 414 10.20 -6.45 15.91
N GLU A 415 11.45 -6.54 16.39
CA GLU A 415 12.09 -7.78 16.75
C GLU A 415 12.40 -7.82 18.25
N SER A 416 11.35 -8.01 19.06
CA SER A 416 11.47 -8.07 20.52
C SER A 416 10.42 -9.00 21.13
N LYS A 417 10.57 -9.27 22.42
CA LYS A 417 9.59 -10.03 23.21
C LYS A 417 8.20 -9.38 23.27
N ASP A 418 8.10 -8.10 22.97
CA ASP A 418 6.83 -7.38 22.89
C ASP A 418 6.11 -7.58 21.54
N SER A 419 6.80 -8.15 20.55
CA SER A 419 6.30 -8.33 19.19
C SER A 419 5.96 -9.79 18.87
N GLY A 420 5.16 -10.43 19.72
CA GLY A 420 4.62 -11.77 19.53
C GLY A 420 5.69 -12.83 19.34
N SER A 421 5.71 -13.52 18.19
CA SER A 421 6.67 -14.57 17.85
C SER A 421 7.96 -14.07 17.22
N ALA A 422 8.17 -12.75 17.08
CA ALA A 422 9.29 -12.17 16.35
C ALA A 422 10.67 -12.68 16.79
N CYS A 423 10.84 -13.07 18.05
CA CYS A 423 12.09 -13.65 18.57
C CYS A 423 12.22 -15.17 18.35
N SER A 424 11.41 -15.80 17.49
CA SER A 424 11.40 -17.25 17.26
C SER A 424 10.78 -17.65 15.93
N ASP A 425 10.78 -16.74 14.95
CA ASP A 425 10.10 -16.95 13.68
C ASP A 425 11.04 -17.13 12.47
N GLU A 426 12.34 -17.17 12.72
CA GLU A 426 13.41 -17.32 11.72
C GLU A 426 13.40 -16.16 10.69
N SER A 427 13.05 -14.94 11.13
CA SER A 427 12.95 -13.75 10.26
C SER A 427 13.55 -12.52 10.91
N ASP A 428 14.37 -11.77 10.19
CA ASP A 428 14.78 -10.42 10.55
C ASP A 428 13.58 -9.47 10.42
N ASN A 429 12.95 -9.14 11.56
CA ASN A 429 11.70 -8.39 11.62
C ASN A 429 11.91 -6.87 11.57
N ASP A 430 13.10 -6.39 11.81
CA ASP A 430 13.41 -4.97 11.83
C ASP A 430 14.43 -4.53 10.77
N PHE A 431 14.95 -5.48 9.98
CA PHE A 431 15.90 -5.29 8.87
C PHE A 431 17.26 -4.75 9.31
N ASP A 432 17.82 -5.32 10.38
CA ASP A 432 19.16 -4.99 10.87
C ASP A 432 20.22 -6.07 10.57
N ASP A 433 19.84 -7.11 9.82
CA ASP A 433 20.64 -8.31 9.45
C ASP A 433 20.89 -9.26 10.64
N LEU A 434 20.15 -9.14 11.74
CA LEU A 434 20.14 -10.09 12.84
C LEU A 434 18.75 -10.73 12.93
N ASP A 435 18.65 -11.94 13.44
CA ASP A 435 17.39 -12.66 13.60
C ASP A 435 17.27 -13.34 14.96
N ASP A 436 16.05 -13.41 15.48
CA ASP A 436 15.69 -14.15 16.71
C ASP A 436 16.63 -13.88 17.89
N ALA A 437 17.27 -14.93 18.39
CA ALA A 437 18.18 -14.84 19.54
C ALA A 437 19.48 -14.08 19.26
N ALA A 438 19.80 -13.78 18.01
CA ALA A 438 20.96 -12.94 17.64
C ALA A 438 20.63 -11.45 17.73
N ASP A 439 19.33 -11.09 17.66
CA ASP A 439 18.87 -9.71 17.77
C ASP A 439 18.91 -9.23 19.24
N PRO A 440 19.48 -8.01 19.51
CA PRO A 440 19.50 -7.43 20.86
C PRO A 440 18.11 -7.18 21.47
N GLY A 441 17.08 -6.90 20.66
CA GLY A 441 15.69 -6.71 21.10
C GLY A 441 15.08 -7.96 21.73
N CYS A 442 15.57 -9.15 21.34
CA CYS A 442 15.17 -10.44 21.89
C CYS A 442 15.91 -10.85 23.18
N GLY A 443 16.99 -10.14 23.55
CA GLY A 443 17.85 -10.48 24.68
C GLY A 443 17.26 -10.14 26.04
N ASP A 444 16.98 -8.89 26.29
CA ASP A 444 16.58 -8.34 27.60
C ASP A 444 15.11 -7.90 27.60
N ASP A 445 14.53 -7.77 28.81
CA ASP A 445 13.21 -7.21 28.95
C ASP A 445 13.21 -5.74 28.42
N PRO A 446 12.25 -5.37 27.56
CA PRO A 446 12.18 -4.03 27.04
C PRO A 446 12.02 -3.00 28.18
N PRO A 447 12.56 -1.77 28.04
CA PRO A 447 12.43 -0.77 29.06
C PRO A 447 10.95 -0.47 29.33
N PRO A 448 10.56 -0.22 30.61
CA PRO A 448 9.19 0.11 30.92
C PRO A 448 8.77 1.37 30.16
N LEU A 449 7.50 1.44 29.73
CA LEU A 449 6.92 2.57 28.96
C LEU A 449 7.16 3.94 29.60
N SER A 450 7.31 4.00 30.93
CA SER A 450 7.63 5.22 31.68
C SER A 450 8.99 5.82 31.31
N ASP A 451 9.89 5.04 30.75
CA ASP A 451 11.26 5.43 30.41
C ASP A 451 11.40 5.78 28.91
N LEU A 452 10.35 5.58 28.13
CA LEU A 452 10.32 6.03 26.75
C LEU A 452 10.20 7.57 26.71
N PRO A 453 11.05 8.25 25.93
CA PRO A 453 10.93 9.70 25.79
C PRO A 453 9.56 10.05 25.21
N PRO A 454 8.96 11.21 25.56
CA PRO A 454 7.70 11.62 24.97
C PRO A 454 7.89 11.75 23.45
N HIS A 455 7.22 10.86 22.70
CA HIS A 455 7.33 10.79 21.24
C HIS A 455 6.60 11.93 20.53
N TRP A 456 5.82 12.73 21.26
CA TRP A 456 5.06 13.83 20.68
C TRP A 456 5.18 15.09 21.53
N ILE A 457 5.23 16.23 20.85
CA ILE A 457 5.34 17.55 21.46
C ILE A 457 4.07 18.30 21.09
N ARG A 458 3.24 18.62 22.08
CA ARG A 458 2.17 19.60 21.86
C ARG A 458 2.77 20.99 21.94
N PRO A 459 2.72 21.79 20.87
CA PRO A 459 3.11 23.19 20.99
C PRO A 459 2.18 23.88 22.00
N LYS A 460 2.74 24.53 23.00
CA LYS A 460 1.97 25.37 23.94
C LYS A 460 1.46 26.66 23.27
N GLU A 461 2.02 27.02 22.12
CA GLU A 461 1.72 28.22 21.36
C GLU A 461 1.65 27.87 19.88
N ARG A 462 0.92 28.70 19.09
CA ARG A 462 0.86 28.54 17.63
C ARG A 462 2.27 28.67 17.05
N ALA A 463 2.83 27.58 16.61
CA ALA A 463 4.09 27.60 15.90
C ALA A 463 3.83 27.86 14.40
N THR A 464 4.67 28.65 13.76
CA THR A 464 4.68 28.80 12.31
C THR A 464 5.60 27.77 11.71
N CYS A 465 5.09 26.96 10.76
CA CYS A 465 5.95 26.13 9.92
C CYS A 465 6.47 26.98 8.76
N GLU A 466 7.78 27.00 8.57
CA GLU A 466 8.38 27.47 7.31
C GLU A 466 8.33 26.34 6.29
N TRP A 467 7.87 26.68 5.07
CA TRP A 467 7.70 25.73 3.96
C TRP A 467 8.96 25.66 3.09
#